data_86e41af9d085f6cf6dfbbabbdd1e5d05
#
_entry.id   86e41af9d085f6cf6dfbbabbdd1e5d05
#
_cell.length_a   1.000
_cell.length_b   1.000
_cell.length_c   1.000
_cell.angle_alpha   90.00
_cell.angle_beta   90.00
_cell.angle_gamma   90.00
#
_symmetry.space_group_name_H-M   'P 1'
#
loop_
_entity.id
_entity.type
_entity.pdbx_description
1 polymer ?
#
loop_
_entity_poly.entity_id
_entity_poly.type
_entity_poly.pdbx_seq_one_letter_code
_entity_poly.pdbx_strand_id
1 'polypeptide(L)'
;LSIYYLPKLSQLQTYIEIKKEVNYGYKWILPIAIITCLTIFIMKEWVVKLLFTDQFLPMLELLSWQLVGDVIKIGGWIVGYVILSQAMMKIFIGTEIFFALSIIPLTVLFSGIWGYKGITIAFATNGLLYWGVCNYLAFKKLNDI
;
A
#
# COMPACT_ATOMS: atom_id res chain seq x y z
N LEU A 1 2.83 0.17 13.14
CA LEU A 1 3.93 -0.19 12.24
C LEU A 1 5.11 0.78 12.39
N SER A 2 4.91 2.08 12.23
CA SER A 2 5.98 3.09 12.26
C SER A 2 6.78 3.12 13.57
N ILE A 3 6.13 3.01 14.71
CA ILE A 3 6.76 3.13 16.05
C ILE A 3 7.79 2.02 16.33
N TYR A 4 7.54 0.82 15.83
CA TYR A 4 8.44 -0.33 16.05
C TYR A 4 9.37 -0.58 14.86
N TYR A 5 8.83 -0.51 13.65
CA TYR A 5 9.52 -0.95 12.45
C TYR A 5 10.60 0.05 12.00
N LEU A 6 10.32 1.33 12.12
CA LEU A 6 11.23 2.40 11.69
C LEU A 6 12.53 2.44 12.53
N PRO A 7 12.50 2.41 13.89
CA PRO A 7 13.71 2.34 14.69
C PRO A 7 14.52 1.07 14.46
N LYS A 8 13.85 -0.07 14.22
CA LYS A 8 14.52 -1.33 13.93
C LYS A 8 15.28 -1.27 12.60
N LEU A 9 14.64 -0.77 11.55
CA LEU A 9 15.27 -0.62 10.23
C LEU A 9 16.42 0.39 10.22
N SER A 10 16.36 1.44 11.04
CA SER A 10 17.42 2.45 11.11
C SER A 10 18.72 1.95 11.75
N GLN A 11 18.67 0.86 12.50
CA GLN A 11 19.83 0.22 13.11
C GLN A 11 20.55 -0.74 12.14
N LEU A 12 19.90 -1.15 11.05
CA LEU A 12 20.46 -2.07 10.08
C LEU A 12 21.32 -1.29 9.07
N GLN A 13 22.55 -1.74 8.86
CA GLN A 13 23.52 -1.09 7.98
C GLN A 13 23.81 -1.89 6.72
N THR A 14 23.55 -3.19 6.75
CA THR A 14 23.89 -4.09 5.64
C THR A 14 22.68 -4.38 4.75
N TYR A 15 22.89 -4.36 3.43
CA TYR A 15 21.86 -4.74 2.44
C TYR A 15 21.16 -6.07 2.77
N ILE A 16 21.95 -7.08 3.18
CA ILE A 16 21.44 -8.42 3.49
C ILE A 16 20.50 -8.40 4.70
N GLU A 17 20.85 -7.64 5.75
CA GLU A 17 20.01 -7.50 6.95
C GLU A 17 18.71 -6.78 6.65
N ILE A 18 18.78 -5.68 5.89
CA ILE A 18 17.61 -4.92 5.47
C ILE A 18 16.67 -5.79 4.64
N LYS A 19 17.20 -6.52 3.65
CA LYS A 19 16.41 -7.43 2.80
C LYS A 19 15.76 -8.55 3.61
N LYS A 20 16.49 -9.11 4.59
CA LYS A 20 15.95 -10.13 5.50
C LYS A 20 14.81 -9.57 6.34
N GLU A 21 14.96 -8.36 6.87
CA GLU A 21 13.93 -7.70 7.68
C GLU A 21 12.69 -7.34 6.85
N VAL A 22 12.86 -6.88 5.61
CA VAL A 22 11.74 -6.64 4.68
C VAL A 22 10.99 -7.93 4.38
N ASN A 23 11.69 -9.03 4.11
CA ASN A 23 11.06 -10.33 3.89
C ASN A 23 10.33 -10.83 5.14
N TYR A 24 10.87 -10.56 6.32
CA TYR A 24 10.21 -10.85 7.59
C TYR A 24 8.94 -10.00 7.76
N GLY A 25 9.02 -8.71 7.41
CA GLY A 25 7.86 -7.82 7.37
C GLY A 25 6.76 -8.34 6.44
N TYR A 26 7.11 -8.73 5.22
CA TYR A 26 6.15 -9.34 4.29
C TYR A 26 5.52 -10.61 4.84
N LYS A 27 6.32 -11.47 5.45
CA LYS A 27 5.84 -12.75 6.01
C LYS A 27 4.82 -12.57 7.15
N TRP A 28 4.93 -11.53 7.95
CA TRP A 28 4.07 -11.32 9.12
C TRP A 28 3.02 -10.23 8.91
N ILE A 29 3.39 -9.11 8.32
CA ILE A 29 2.50 -7.96 8.17
C ILE A 29 1.44 -8.21 7.09
N LEU A 30 1.84 -8.74 5.93
CA LEU A 30 0.88 -8.98 4.85
C LEU A 30 -0.21 -10.00 5.21
N PRO A 31 0.09 -11.16 5.82
CA PRO A 31 -0.97 -12.09 6.24
C PRO A 31 -1.94 -11.46 7.25
N ILE A 32 -1.43 -10.67 8.21
CA ILE A 32 -2.29 -9.95 9.16
C ILE A 32 -3.19 -8.97 8.42
N ALA A 33 -2.64 -8.18 7.50
CA ALA A 33 -3.42 -7.25 6.68
C ALA A 33 -4.48 -7.98 5.85
N ILE A 34 -4.12 -9.09 5.21
CA ILE A 34 -5.05 -9.92 4.42
C ILE A 34 -6.17 -10.46 5.31
N ILE A 35 -5.86 -11.02 6.48
CA ILE A 35 -6.86 -11.54 7.43
C ILE A 35 -7.80 -10.41 7.87
N THR A 36 -7.26 -9.24 8.20
CA THR A 36 -8.07 -8.07 8.59
C THR A 36 -8.99 -7.64 7.44
N CYS A 37 -8.47 -7.52 6.22
CA CYS A 37 -9.28 -7.18 5.05
C CYS A 37 -10.34 -8.23 4.74
N LEU A 38 -10.02 -9.52 4.88
CA LEU A 38 -10.99 -10.61 4.72
C LEU A 38 -12.08 -10.56 5.78
N THR A 39 -11.74 -10.27 7.03
CA THR A 39 -12.72 -10.09 8.10
C THR A 39 -13.68 -8.93 7.78
N ILE A 40 -13.15 -7.78 7.35
CA ILE A 40 -13.96 -6.64 6.93
C ILE A 40 -14.83 -7.01 5.72
N PHE A 41 -14.27 -7.73 4.75
CA PHE A 41 -15.00 -8.18 3.57
C PHE A 41 -16.18 -9.10 3.90
N ILE A 42 -15.99 -10.04 4.82
CA ILE A 42 -17.06 -10.94 5.29
C ILE A 42 -18.12 -10.15 6.05
N MET A 43 -17.71 -9.19 6.87
CA MET A 43 -18.61 -8.39 7.69
C MET A 43 -19.13 -7.13 6.98
N LYS A 44 -18.81 -6.91 5.72
CA LYS A 44 -19.06 -5.64 5.00
C LYS A 44 -20.53 -5.17 5.05
N GLU A 45 -21.49 -6.08 4.93
CA GLU A 45 -22.91 -5.73 5.00
C GLU A 45 -23.30 -5.25 6.41
N TRP A 46 -22.81 -5.93 7.45
CA TRP A 46 -23.03 -5.54 8.84
C TRP A 46 -22.39 -4.19 9.15
N VAL A 47 -21.15 -3.98 8.67
CA VAL A 47 -20.42 -2.72 8.86
C VAL A 47 -21.17 -1.57 8.20
N VAL A 48 -21.63 -1.76 6.96
CA VAL A 48 -22.36 -0.71 6.22
C VAL A 48 -23.71 -0.44 6.90
N LYS A 49 -24.47 -1.46 7.29
CA LYS A 49 -25.75 -1.27 7.97
C LYS A 49 -25.64 -0.65 9.36
N LEU A 50 -24.53 -0.92 10.05
CA LEU A 50 -24.28 -0.36 11.38
C LEU A 50 -23.84 1.10 11.36
N LEU A 51 -22.97 1.45 10.38
CA LEU A 51 -22.35 2.78 10.30
C LEU A 51 -23.07 3.72 9.32
N PHE A 52 -23.82 3.18 8.37
CA PHE A 52 -24.47 3.93 7.31
C PHE A 52 -25.93 3.48 7.13
N THR A 53 -26.68 4.22 6.31
CA THR A 53 -28.05 3.86 5.93
C THR A 53 -28.04 2.91 4.71
N ASP A 54 -29.18 2.27 4.44
CA ASP A 54 -29.35 1.34 3.30
C ASP A 54 -29.02 1.97 1.94
N GLN A 55 -29.04 3.29 1.83
CA GLN A 55 -28.66 4.03 0.62
C GLN A 55 -27.17 3.84 0.24
N PHE A 56 -26.33 3.39 1.19
CA PHE A 56 -24.91 3.13 0.96
C PHE A 56 -24.59 1.69 0.55
N LEU A 57 -25.58 0.81 0.42
CA LEU A 57 -25.36 -0.57 -0.04
C LEU A 57 -24.61 -0.69 -1.38
N PRO A 58 -24.78 0.22 -2.39
CA PRO A 58 -23.95 0.19 -3.60
C PRO A 58 -22.45 0.35 -3.35
N MET A 59 -22.02 0.93 -2.21
CA MET A 59 -20.60 1.02 -1.85
C MET A 59 -19.95 -0.34 -1.57
N LEU A 60 -20.73 -1.39 -1.29
CA LEU A 60 -20.21 -2.73 -1.04
C LEU A 60 -19.37 -3.29 -2.20
N GLU A 61 -19.70 -2.88 -3.42
CA GLU A 61 -18.93 -3.26 -4.60
C GLU A 61 -17.56 -2.56 -4.66
N LEU A 62 -17.53 -1.28 -4.25
CA LEU A 62 -16.29 -0.49 -4.17
C LEU A 62 -15.36 -1.02 -3.08
N LEU A 63 -15.93 -1.43 -1.94
CA LEU A 63 -15.18 -1.90 -0.78
C LEU A 63 -14.27 -3.09 -1.11
N SER A 64 -14.72 -3.97 -2.00
CA SER A 64 -13.94 -5.15 -2.40
C SER A 64 -12.61 -4.76 -3.05
N TRP A 65 -12.64 -3.86 -4.04
CA TRP A 65 -11.44 -3.37 -4.71
C TRP A 65 -10.60 -2.46 -3.81
N GLN A 66 -11.25 -1.70 -2.95
CA GLN A 66 -10.57 -0.86 -1.96
C GLN A 66 -9.71 -1.71 -1.02
N LEU A 67 -10.26 -2.80 -0.46
CA LEU A 67 -9.54 -3.71 0.43
C LEU A 67 -8.33 -4.38 -0.26
N VAL A 68 -8.47 -4.74 -1.53
CA VAL A 68 -7.33 -5.24 -2.33
C VAL A 68 -6.25 -4.17 -2.44
N GLY A 69 -6.65 -2.94 -2.78
CA GLY A 69 -5.73 -1.80 -2.85
C GLY A 69 -5.02 -1.51 -1.52
N ASP A 70 -5.72 -1.64 -0.40
CA ASP A 70 -5.16 -1.42 0.93
C ASP A 70 -4.08 -2.46 1.28
N VAL A 71 -4.29 -3.74 0.96
CA VAL A 71 -3.26 -4.79 1.14
C VAL A 71 -2.02 -4.48 0.30
N ILE A 72 -2.20 -4.10 -0.96
CA ILE A 72 -1.11 -3.73 -1.88
C ILE A 72 -0.34 -2.53 -1.33
N LYS A 73 -1.04 -1.51 -0.86
CA LYS A 73 -0.46 -0.29 -0.29
C LYS A 73 0.35 -0.58 0.97
N ILE A 74 -0.12 -1.47 1.85
CA ILE A 74 0.63 -1.93 3.02
C ILE A 74 1.94 -2.60 2.59
N GLY A 75 1.92 -3.41 1.53
CA GLY A 75 3.13 -3.99 0.95
C GLY A 75 4.14 -2.91 0.49
N GLY A 76 3.66 -1.86 -0.18
CA GLY A 76 4.47 -0.72 -0.57
C GLY A 76 5.05 0.05 0.62
N TRP A 77 4.29 0.23 1.68
CA TRP A 77 4.73 0.92 2.89
C TRP A 77 5.87 0.21 3.62
N ILE A 78 5.91 -1.12 3.60
CA ILE A 78 7.02 -1.87 4.20
C ILE A 78 8.36 -1.40 3.60
N VAL A 79 8.43 -1.23 2.28
CA VAL A 79 9.63 -0.72 1.60
C VAL A 79 9.77 0.80 1.76
N GLY A 80 8.68 1.54 1.78
CA GLY A 80 8.67 2.97 2.07
C GLY A 80 9.35 3.29 3.39
N TYR A 81 9.13 2.47 4.43
CA TYR A 81 9.82 2.60 5.71
C TYR A 81 11.32 2.32 5.61
N VAL A 82 11.77 1.44 4.70
CA VAL A 82 13.20 1.25 4.44
C VAL A 82 13.80 2.53 3.87
N ILE A 83 13.17 3.10 2.85
CA ILE A 83 13.64 4.35 2.22
C ILE A 83 13.76 5.47 3.27
N LEU A 84 12.76 5.57 4.15
CA LEU A 84 12.73 6.57 5.20
C LEU A 84 13.79 6.32 6.29
N SER A 85 13.93 5.06 6.76
CA SER A 85 14.86 4.69 7.84
C SER A 85 16.32 4.82 7.42
N GLN A 86 16.62 4.63 6.15
CA GLN A 86 17.96 4.80 5.56
C GLN A 86 18.23 6.25 5.11
N ALA A 87 17.41 7.20 5.54
CA ALA A 87 17.54 8.62 5.26
C ALA A 87 17.59 8.97 3.74
N MET A 88 16.98 8.14 2.90
CA MET A 88 16.92 8.36 1.44
C MET A 88 15.81 9.37 1.08
N MET A 89 15.86 10.58 1.68
CA MET A 89 14.78 11.57 1.62
C MET A 89 14.38 11.97 0.21
N LYS A 90 15.36 12.09 -0.72
CA LYS A 90 15.06 12.45 -2.12
C LYS A 90 14.21 11.37 -2.82
N ILE A 91 14.53 10.10 -2.57
CA ILE A 91 13.78 8.97 -3.12
C ILE A 91 12.39 8.92 -2.47
N PHE A 92 12.32 9.10 -1.14
CA PHE A 92 11.05 9.12 -0.41
C PHE A 92 10.10 10.20 -0.95
N ILE A 93 10.55 11.46 -1.01
CA ILE A 93 9.74 12.56 -1.53
C ILE A 93 9.35 12.33 -2.99
N GLY A 94 10.28 11.85 -3.82
CA GLY A 94 10.02 11.55 -5.23
C GLY A 94 8.95 10.47 -5.42
N THR A 95 8.99 9.39 -4.64
CA THR A 95 7.98 8.31 -4.69
C THR A 95 6.63 8.76 -4.18
N GLU A 96 6.56 9.58 -3.13
CA GLU A 96 5.31 10.15 -2.63
C GLU A 96 4.66 11.11 -3.64
N ILE A 97 5.43 11.99 -4.25
CA ILE A 97 4.96 12.89 -5.32
C ILE A 97 4.47 12.06 -6.52
N PHE A 98 5.25 11.07 -6.96
CA PHE A 98 4.85 10.18 -8.04
C PHE A 98 3.52 9.49 -7.74
N PHE A 99 3.36 8.91 -6.55
CA PHE A 99 2.14 8.26 -6.12
C PHE A 99 0.95 9.22 -6.08
N ALA A 100 1.15 10.43 -5.55
CA ALA A 100 0.11 11.45 -5.47
C ALA A 100 -0.33 11.99 -6.86
N LEU A 101 0.60 12.07 -7.81
CA LEU A 101 0.29 12.56 -9.15
C LEU A 101 -0.27 11.47 -10.06
N SER A 102 0.21 10.23 -9.95
CA SER A 102 -0.20 9.11 -10.81
C SER A 102 -1.64 8.66 -10.58
N ILE A 103 -2.20 8.88 -9.38
CA ILE A 103 -3.60 8.51 -9.09
C ILE A 103 -4.60 9.29 -9.96
N ILE A 104 -4.30 10.54 -10.32
CA ILE A 104 -5.20 11.42 -11.07
C ILE A 104 -5.49 10.86 -12.47
N PRO A 105 -4.48 10.64 -13.35
CA PRO A 105 -4.72 10.08 -14.67
C PRO A 105 -5.28 8.67 -14.64
N LEU A 106 -4.86 7.84 -13.68
CA LEU A 106 -5.40 6.48 -13.51
C LEU A 106 -6.90 6.52 -13.15
N THR A 107 -7.29 7.43 -12.25
CA THR A 107 -8.71 7.59 -11.88
C THR A 107 -9.54 8.04 -13.06
N VAL A 108 -9.08 9.03 -13.83
CA VAL A 108 -9.79 9.51 -15.03
C VAL A 108 -9.93 8.39 -16.07
N LEU A 109 -8.84 7.67 -16.34
CA LEU A 109 -8.85 6.58 -17.33
C LEU A 109 -9.79 5.45 -16.90
N PHE A 110 -9.66 4.97 -15.68
CA PHE A 110 -10.41 3.80 -15.22
C PHE A 110 -11.87 4.12 -14.91
N SER A 111 -12.16 5.34 -14.43
CA SER A 111 -13.56 5.75 -14.26
C SER A 111 -14.28 5.92 -15.59
N GLY A 112 -13.58 6.29 -16.66
CA GLY A 112 -14.14 6.33 -18.02
C GLY A 112 -14.51 4.94 -18.56
N ILE A 113 -13.82 3.88 -18.13
CA ILE A 113 -14.05 2.50 -18.61
C ILE A 113 -15.04 1.75 -17.70
N TRP A 114 -14.89 1.85 -16.37
CA TRP A 114 -15.65 1.07 -15.38
C TRP A 114 -16.54 1.92 -14.46
N GLY A 115 -16.74 3.20 -14.80
CA GLY A 115 -17.53 4.11 -13.98
C GLY A 115 -16.94 4.27 -12.59
N TYR A 116 -17.78 4.33 -11.56
CA TYR A 116 -17.35 4.53 -10.16
C TYR A 116 -16.44 3.41 -9.62
N LYS A 117 -16.56 2.16 -10.13
CA LYS A 117 -15.66 1.05 -9.77
C LYS A 117 -14.23 1.31 -10.24
N GLY A 118 -14.04 2.05 -11.32
CA GLY A 118 -12.75 2.42 -11.86
C GLY A 118 -11.89 3.20 -10.88
N ILE A 119 -12.51 3.95 -9.95
CA ILE A 119 -11.78 4.75 -8.93
C ILE A 119 -11.01 3.82 -7.97
N THR A 120 -11.64 2.76 -7.49
CA THR A 120 -11.00 1.81 -6.57
C THR A 120 -10.00 0.89 -7.27
N ILE A 121 -10.27 0.54 -8.54
CA ILE A 121 -9.32 -0.19 -9.39
C ILE A 121 -8.08 0.69 -9.66
N ALA A 122 -8.28 1.99 -9.95
CA ALA A 122 -7.19 2.95 -10.11
C ALA A 122 -6.32 3.03 -8.85
N PHE A 123 -6.95 3.05 -7.66
CA PHE A 123 -6.25 3.05 -6.39
C PHE A 123 -5.39 1.79 -6.19
N ALA A 124 -5.94 0.60 -6.46
CA ALA A 124 -5.20 -0.65 -6.37
C ALA A 124 -4.04 -0.71 -7.36
N THR A 125 -4.28 -0.27 -8.62
CA THR A 125 -3.25 -0.21 -9.66
C THR A 125 -2.14 0.78 -9.30
N ASN A 126 -2.52 1.96 -8.79
CA ASN A 126 -1.57 2.95 -8.30
C ASN A 126 -0.71 2.42 -7.14
N GLY A 127 -1.32 1.67 -6.22
CA GLY A 127 -0.61 0.98 -5.14
C GLY A 127 0.42 -0.03 -5.65
N LEU A 128 0.09 -0.80 -6.69
CA LEU A 128 1.03 -1.73 -7.34
C LEU A 128 2.21 -1.01 -7.97
N LEU A 129 1.96 0.09 -8.69
CA LEU A 129 3.01 0.92 -9.28
C LEU A 129 3.92 1.50 -8.19
N TYR A 130 3.33 2.05 -7.14
CA TYR A 130 4.08 2.57 -5.99
C TYR A 130 4.97 1.49 -5.36
N TRP A 131 4.40 0.32 -5.09
CA TRP A 131 5.13 -0.80 -4.51
C TRP A 131 6.30 -1.26 -5.39
N GLY A 132 6.08 -1.38 -6.70
CA GLY A 132 7.12 -1.72 -7.67
C GLY A 132 8.25 -0.69 -7.73
N VAL A 133 7.89 0.60 -7.82
CA VAL A 133 8.86 1.71 -7.88
C VAL A 133 9.67 1.81 -6.58
N CYS A 134 9.02 1.73 -5.42
CA CYS A 134 9.71 1.74 -4.13
C CYS A 134 10.70 0.58 -4.00
N ASN A 135 10.29 -0.66 -4.37
CA ASN A 135 11.20 -1.80 -4.36
C ASN A 135 12.41 -1.57 -5.26
N TYR A 136 12.18 -1.17 -6.50
CA TYR A 136 13.27 -0.95 -7.45
C TYR A 136 14.26 0.11 -6.96
N LEU A 137 13.77 1.27 -6.54
CA LEU A 137 14.63 2.38 -6.13
C LEU A 137 15.34 2.12 -4.79
N ALA A 138 14.64 1.51 -3.82
CA ALA A 138 15.24 1.18 -2.52
C ALA A 138 16.38 0.18 -2.68
N PHE A 139 16.12 -0.95 -3.33
CA PHE A 139 17.11 -2.01 -3.44
C PHE A 139 18.24 -1.70 -4.42
N LYS A 140 17.97 -0.90 -5.47
CA LYS A 140 19.05 -0.38 -6.33
C LYS A 140 20.00 0.50 -5.53
N LYS A 141 19.47 1.48 -4.78
CA LYS A 141 20.30 2.40 -4.00
C LYS A 141 21.06 1.71 -2.88
N LEU A 142 20.46 0.71 -2.23
CA LEU A 142 21.13 -0.08 -1.19
C LEU A 142 22.24 -0.97 -1.73
N ASN A 143 22.15 -1.41 -2.96
CA ASN A 143 23.16 -2.23 -3.61
C ASN A 143 24.38 -1.40 -4.11
N ASP A 144 24.19 -0.07 -4.24
CA ASP A 144 25.22 0.87 -4.67
C ASP A 144 26.04 1.44 -3.47
N ILE A 145 25.68 1.07 -2.22
CA ILE A 145 26.39 1.43 -0.98
C ILE A 145 27.27 0.28 -0.52
#